data_0eeb084f82e350962ab732f6f8318c26
#
_entry.id   0eeb084f82e350962ab732f6f8318c26
#
_cell.length_a   1.000
_cell.length_b   1.000
_cell.length_c   1.000
_cell.angle_alpha   90.00
_cell.angle_beta   90.00
_cell.angle_gamma   90.00
#
_symmetry.space_group_name_H-M   'P 1'
#
loop_
_entity.id
_entity.type
_entity.pdbx_description
1 polymer ?
#
loop_
_entity_poly.entity_id
_entity_poly.type
_entity_poly.pdbx_seq_one_letter_code
_entity_poly.pdbx_strand_id
1 'polypeptide(L)'
;MAPLCCGRPETHPCSGLVRRLAKVDGAATLELMTPLVPAQECPCGNGSAYGTCCGPLHDGEPAPTAEALMRSRYSAFATGRLDYVLRTWHPRTRPTDLSPTASVTWVGLDVLRTVDGGVLDDAGTVEFRARFHSADRESVMHETSRFQRRAGRWVYVDADID
;
A
#
# COMPACT_ATOMS: atom_id res chain seq x y z
N MET A 1 -9.14 -39.64 50.17
CA MET A 1 -9.37 -39.02 51.48
C MET A 1 -9.31 -37.52 51.32
N ALA A 2 -10.45 -36.92 51.35
CA ALA A 2 -10.61 -35.47 51.56
C ALA A 2 -10.49 -35.19 53.07
N PRO A 3 -10.40 -33.96 53.58
CA PRO A 3 -11.41 -32.89 53.42
C PRO A 3 -10.80 -31.50 53.17
N LEU A 4 -11.48 -30.61 52.45
CA LEU A 4 -12.48 -29.62 52.87
C LEU A 4 -12.12 -28.67 54.02
N CYS A 5 -12.07 -27.37 53.72
CA CYS A 5 -12.62 -26.22 54.45
C CYS A 5 -12.24 -24.96 53.69
N CYS A 6 -13.09 -24.27 53.01
CA CYS A 6 -14.12 -23.29 53.39
C CYS A 6 -13.60 -22.11 54.21
N GLY A 7 -13.78 -20.90 53.68
CA GLY A 7 -13.68 -19.65 54.42
C GLY A 7 -13.53 -18.40 53.50
N ARG A 8 -14.64 -17.80 53.10
CA ARG A 8 -14.79 -16.38 52.76
C ARG A 8 -15.02 -15.60 54.07
N PRO A 9 -15.14 -14.26 54.06
CA PRO A 9 -14.76 -13.16 53.14
C PRO A 9 -14.01 -12.01 53.91
N GLU A 10 -13.68 -10.91 53.22
CA GLU A 10 -13.89 -9.51 53.62
C GLU A 10 -12.88 -8.54 53.03
N THR A 11 -13.36 -7.70 52.16
CA THR A 11 -13.45 -6.23 52.11
C THR A 11 -12.17 -5.40 52.21
N HIS A 12 -11.84 -4.79 51.05
CA HIS A 12 -11.43 -3.39 50.77
C HIS A 12 -10.40 -2.67 51.67
N PRO A 13 -9.68 -1.61 51.13
CA PRO A 13 -9.92 -0.79 49.94
C PRO A 13 -8.71 -0.52 49.05
N CYS A 14 -9.02 -0.03 47.88
CA CYS A 14 -8.12 0.65 46.95
C CYS A 14 -7.37 1.81 47.62
N SER A 15 -6.07 1.83 47.46
CA SER A 15 -5.31 3.08 47.54
C SER A 15 -4.13 3.04 46.60
N GLY A 16 -4.25 3.82 45.57
CA GLY A 16 -3.34 4.61 44.85
C GLY A 16 -1.85 4.27 44.88
N LEU A 17 -1.38 3.62 43.86
CA LEU A 17 0.02 3.78 43.47
C LEU A 17 0.06 4.42 42.09
N VAL A 18 0.03 5.74 42.10
CA VAL A 18 0.43 6.55 40.96
C VAL A 18 1.90 6.22 40.70
N ARG A 19 2.17 5.28 39.82
CA ARG A 19 3.50 5.12 39.26
C ARG A 19 3.73 6.28 38.32
N ARG A 20 4.61 7.18 38.73
CA ARG A 20 5.23 8.19 37.88
C ARG A 20 5.78 7.47 36.66
N LEU A 21 5.19 7.75 35.49
CA LEU A 21 5.78 7.41 34.22
C LEU A 21 7.07 8.22 34.08
N ALA A 22 8.19 7.52 34.12
CA ALA A 22 9.45 8.08 33.71
C ALA A 22 9.32 8.52 32.24
N LYS A 23 9.70 9.78 31.97
CA LYS A 23 9.93 10.27 30.62
C LYS A 23 10.95 9.37 29.96
N VAL A 24 10.55 8.63 28.95
CA VAL A 24 11.44 8.08 27.95
C VAL A 24 11.50 9.13 26.83
N ASP A 25 12.55 9.94 26.90
CA ASP A 25 12.99 10.75 25.77
C ASP A 25 13.53 9.81 24.71
N GLY A 26 12.74 9.59 23.68
CA GLY A 26 13.05 8.74 22.56
C GLY A 26 11.84 8.74 21.63
N ALA A 27 11.58 9.89 21.01
CA ALA A 27 10.56 10.00 19.98
C ALA A 27 11.05 9.25 18.72
N ALA A 28 10.85 7.94 18.70
CA ALA A 28 10.66 7.25 17.45
C ALA A 28 9.27 7.70 16.95
N THR A 29 9.26 8.73 16.13
CA THR A 29 8.10 9.08 15.34
C THR A 29 7.80 7.87 14.43
N LEU A 30 6.87 7.00 14.86
CA LEU A 30 6.10 6.22 13.91
C LEU A 30 5.42 7.28 13.05
N GLU A 31 5.95 7.51 11.85
CA GLU A 31 5.15 8.16 10.82
C GLU A 31 3.98 7.23 10.55
N LEU A 32 2.86 7.53 11.20
CA LEU A 32 1.59 6.92 10.88
C LEU A 32 1.37 7.23 9.40
N MET A 33 1.34 6.19 8.58
CA MET A 33 0.84 6.30 7.21
C MET A 33 -0.58 6.86 7.28
N THR A 34 -0.69 8.16 7.08
CA THR A 34 -1.98 8.85 7.14
C THR A 34 -2.80 8.35 5.96
N PRO A 35 -3.98 7.78 6.17
CA PRO A 35 -4.83 7.38 5.07
C PRO A 35 -5.13 8.61 4.21
N LEU A 36 -4.96 8.48 2.89
CA LEU A 36 -5.28 9.56 1.96
C LEU A 36 -6.76 9.94 2.09
N VAL A 37 -7.01 11.22 2.32
CA VAL A 37 -8.37 11.74 2.25
C VAL A 37 -8.79 11.93 0.79
N PRO A 38 -10.07 11.75 0.44
CA PRO A 38 -10.53 11.81 -0.96
C PRO A 38 -10.18 13.09 -1.71
N ALA A 39 -10.07 14.22 -1.00
CA ALA A 39 -9.73 15.51 -1.57
C ALA A 39 -8.24 15.75 -1.81
N GLN A 40 -7.35 14.89 -1.29
CA GLN A 40 -5.90 15.03 -1.53
C GLN A 40 -5.57 14.68 -2.98
N GLU A 41 -4.53 15.33 -3.51
CA GLU A 41 -3.99 15.00 -4.82
C GLU A 41 -3.56 13.52 -4.85
N CYS A 42 -3.87 12.86 -5.96
CA CYS A 42 -3.55 11.45 -6.11
C CYS A 42 -2.04 11.26 -6.27
N PRO A 43 -1.39 10.37 -5.50
CA PRO A 43 0.04 10.09 -5.63
C PRO A 43 0.48 9.66 -7.03
N CYS A 44 -0.45 9.19 -7.86
CA CYS A 44 -0.15 8.75 -9.23
C CYS A 44 0.24 9.88 -10.20
N GLY A 45 0.13 11.13 -9.77
CA GLY A 45 0.61 12.29 -10.52
C GLY A 45 -0.23 12.67 -11.75
N ASN A 46 -1.49 12.21 -11.85
CA ASN A 46 -2.35 12.59 -12.98
C ASN A 46 -3.09 13.92 -12.77
N GLY A 47 -2.83 14.63 -11.68
CA GLY A 47 -3.43 15.93 -11.36
C GLY A 47 -4.86 15.87 -10.82
N SER A 48 -5.42 14.69 -10.57
CA SER A 48 -6.76 14.52 -10.03
C SER A 48 -6.72 14.23 -8.52
N ALA A 49 -7.85 14.49 -7.83
CA ALA A 49 -7.99 14.09 -6.44
C ALA A 49 -8.04 12.56 -6.30
N TYR A 50 -7.47 12.04 -5.21
CA TYR A 50 -7.42 10.59 -4.97
C TYR A 50 -8.80 9.93 -5.02
N GLY A 51 -9.82 10.55 -4.44
CA GLY A 51 -11.18 10.01 -4.38
C GLY A 51 -11.89 9.87 -5.73
N THR A 52 -11.40 10.56 -6.78
CA THR A 52 -11.90 10.46 -8.16
C THR A 52 -10.88 9.83 -9.11
N CYS A 53 -9.78 9.33 -8.58
CA CYS A 53 -8.69 8.75 -9.36
C CYS A 53 -8.40 7.30 -8.92
N CYS A 54 -7.42 7.09 -8.05
CA CYS A 54 -7.03 5.74 -7.62
C CYS A 54 -7.89 5.20 -6.47
N GLY A 55 -8.58 6.05 -5.72
CA GLY A 55 -9.43 5.66 -4.60
C GLY A 55 -10.46 4.60 -4.97
N PRO A 56 -11.35 4.83 -5.96
CA PRO A 56 -12.35 3.85 -6.39
C PRO A 56 -11.75 2.50 -6.78
N LEU A 57 -10.59 2.51 -7.47
CA LEU A 57 -9.88 1.28 -7.86
C LEU A 57 -9.36 0.53 -6.62
N HIS A 58 -8.83 1.25 -5.64
CA HIS A 58 -8.40 0.68 -4.37
C HIS A 58 -9.58 0.10 -3.57
N ASP A 59 -10.77 0.64 -3.73
CA ASP A 59 -11.98 0.18 -3.05
C ASP A 59 -12.70 -0.96 -3.81
N GLY A 60 -12.18 -1.35 -4.99
CA GLY A 60 -12.61 -2.57 -5.68
C GLY A 60 -13.13 -2.38 -7.09
N GLU A 61 -13.25 -1.15 -7.59
CA GLU A 61 -13.58 -0.92 -9.00
C GLU A 61 -12.50 -1.50 -9.93
N PRO A 62 -12.87 -2.04 -11.09
CA PRO A 62 -11.90 -2.52 -12.06
C PRO A 62 -11.19 -1.34 -12.75
N ALA A 63 -9.88 -1.42 -12.89
CA ALA A 63 -9.15 -0.47 -13.71
C ALA A 63 -9.60 -0.60 -15.18
N PRO A 64 -9.92 0.50 -15.88
CA PRO A 64 -10.39 0.46 -17.26
C PRO A 64 -9.27 0.09 -18.25
N THR A 65 -8.02 0.43 -17.96
CA THR A 65 -6.85 0.24 -18.83
C THR A 65 -5.66 -0.29 -18.05
N ALA A 66 -4.65 -0.81 -18.76
CA ALA A 66 -3.37 -1.21 -18.17
C ALA A 66 -2.67 -0.03 -17.49
N GLU A 67 -2.68 1.17 -18.10
CA GLU A 67 -2.12 2.37 -17.50
C GLU A 67 -2.85 2.76 -16.20
N ALA A 68 -4.18 2.73 -16.19
CA ALA A 68 -4.94 3.02 -14.98
C ALA A 68 -4.59 2.04 -13.85
N LEU A 69 -4.41 0.74 -14.16
CA LEU A 69 -3.95 -0.22 -13.20
C LEU A 69 -2.52 0.10 -12.72
N MET A 70 -1.59 0.41 -13.62
CA MET A 70 -0.22 0.75 -13.26
C MET A 70 -0.19 1.95 -12.29
N ARG A 71 -0.88 3.06 -12.64
CA ARG A 71 -0.96 4.26 -11.80
C ARG A 71 -1.56 3.97 -10.42
N SER A 72 -2.60 3.15 -10.36
CA SER A 72 -3.21 2.79 -9.09
C SER A 72 -2.31 1.89 -8.24
N ARG A 73 -1.53 1.00 -8.84
CA ARG A 73 -0.54 0.18 -8.12
C ARG A 73 0.59 1.05 -7.55
N TYR A 74 1.08 2.04 -8.30
CA TYR A 74 2.02 3.03 -7.77
C TYR A 74 1.43 3.77 -6.56
N SER A 75 0.20 4.29 -6.67
CA SER A 75 -0.49 4.93 -5.53
C SER A 75 -0.64 3.98 -4.34
N ALA A 76 -0.88 2.69 -4.59
CA ALA A 76 -0.98 1.69 -3.53
C ALA A 76 0.35 1.48 -2.80
N PHE A 77 1.47 1.44 -3.53
CA PHE A 77 2.80 1.42 -2.90
C PHE A 77 3.08 2.70 -2.10
N ALA A 78 2.75 3.87 -2.66
CA ALA A 78 2.95 5.15 -1.99
C ALA A 78 2.11 5.32 -0.71
N THR A 79 1.00 4.61 -0.60
CA THR A 79 0.06 4.68 0.54
C THR A 79 0.03 3.42 1.39
N GLY A 80 0.92 2.44 1.12
CA GLY A 80 1.00 1.19 1.89
C GLY A 80 -0.17 0.23 1.71
N ARG A 81 -0.97 0.37 0.64
CA ARG A 81 -2.08 -0.55 0.33
C ARG A 81 -1.59 -1.82 -0.37
N LEU A 82 -0.77 -2.60 0.33
CA LEU A 82 -0.15 -3.80 -0.23
C LEU A 82 -1.15 -4.91 -0.55
N ASP A 83 -2.30 -4.94 0.13
CA ASP A 83 -3.43 -5.80 -0.20
C ASP A 83 -3.91 -5.58 -1.65
N TYR A 84 -4.03 -4.29 -2.06
CA TYR A 84 -4.37 -3.94 -3.44
C TYR A 84 -3.29 -4.39 -4.42
N VAL A 85 -2.03 -4.19 -4.11
CA VAL A 85 -0.91 -4.63 -4.93
C VAL A 85 -0.99 -6.13 -5.17
N LEU A 86 -1.19 -6.93 -4.10
CA LEU A 86 -1.29 -8.39 -4.19
C LEU A 86 -2.52 -8.87 -4.97
N ARG A 87 -3.71 -8.30 -4.72
CA ARG A 87 -4.94 -8.73 -5.41
C ARG A 87 -4.96 -8.39 -6.90
N THR A 88 -4.19 -7.38 -7.31
CA THR A 88 -4.03 -6.98 -8.71
C THR A 88 -2.82 -7.61 -9.39
N TRP A 89 -2.18 -8.59 -8.76
CA TRP A 89 -1.06 -9.33 -9.32
C TRP A 89 -1.55 -10.63 -9.96
N HIS A 90 -0.95 -11.01 -11.08
CA HIS A 90 -1.31 -12.26 -11.74
C HIS A 90 -0.97 -13.47 -10.85
N PRO A 91 -1.89 -14.42 -10.61
CA PRO A 91 -1.69 -15.50 -9.63
C PRO A 91 -0.45 -16.35 -9.83
N ARG A 92 0.03 -16.49 -11.08
CA ARG A 92 1.23 -17.31 -11.39
C ARG A 92 2.54 -16.61 -11.05
N THR A 93 2.56 -15.30 -10.99
CA THR A 93 3.78 -14.48 -10.77
C THR A 93 3.74 -13.72 -9.45
N ARG A 94 2.59 -13.76 -8.77
CA ARG A 94 2.41 -13.08 -7.49
C ARG A 94 3.34 -13.66 -6.42
N PRO A 95 4.11 -12.81 -5.72
CA PRO A 95 4.91 -13.26 -4.58
C PRO A 95 4.02 -13.79 -3.46
N THR A 96 4.55 -14.70 -2.67
CA THR A 96 3.86 -15.26 -1.49
C THR A 96 3.80 -14.26 -0.34
N ASP A 97 4.74 -13.35 -0.29
CA ASP A 97 4.83 -12.28 0.70
C ASP A 97 5.26 -10.98 0.04
N LEU A 98 4.68 -9.88 0.49
CA LEU A 98 5.02 -8.53 0.07
C LEU A 98 5.11 -7.66 1.33
N SER A 99 6.32 -7.48 1.80
CA SER A 99 6.59 -6.64 2.96
C SER A 99 6.75 -5.17 2.54
N PRO A 100 6.27 -4.22 3.35
CA PRO A 100 6.56 -2.81 3.12
C PRO A 100 8.07 -2.58 3.15
N THR A 101 8.60 -1.91 2.15
CA THR A 101 9.99 -1.45 2.20
C THR A 101 10.02 -0.20 3.09
N ALA A 102 10.26 -0.39 4.37
CA ALA A 102 10.16 0.64 5.42
C ALA A 102 11.04 1.89 5.20
N SER A 103 11.94 1.86 4.22
CA SER A 103 12.89 2.93 3.92
C SER A 103 12.64 3.62 2.57
N VAL A 104 11.51 3.36 1.91
CA VAL A 104 11.20 3.93 0.58
C VAL A 104 10.01 4.87 0.68
N THR A 105 10.24 6.13 0.30
CA THR A 105 9.19 7.14 0.13
C THR A 105 9.04 7.46 -1.35
N TRP A 106 7.90 7.14 -1.92
CA TRP A 106 7.59 7.42 -3.33
C TRP A 106 7.25 8.89 -3.52
N VAL A 107 7.91 9.56 -4.50
CA VAL A 107 7.81 11.02 -4.68
C VAL A 107 7.41 11.45 -6.10
N GLY A 108 7.27 10.53 -7.03
CA GLY A 108 6.80 10.87 -8.37
C GLY A 108 6.73 9.68 -9.33
N LEU A 109 5.83 9.79 -10.30
CA LEU A 109 5.59 8.80 -11.35
C LEU A 109 5.46 9.51 -12.70
N ASP A 110 6.29 9.11 -13.65
CA ASP A 110 6.23 9.55 -15.02
C ASP A 110 5.95 8.32 -15.91
N VAL A 111 4.76 8.27 -16.53
CA VAL A 111 4.45 7.26 -17.55
C VAL A 111 5.03 7.74 -18.87
N LEU A 112 5.92 6.95 -19.46
CA LEU A 112 6.69 7.30 -20.65
C LEU A 112 6.02 6.80 -21.92
N ARG A 113 5.50 5.56 -21.87
CA ARG A 113 4.89 4.92 -23.03
C ARG A 113 3.88 3.87 -22.61
N THR A 114 2.80 3.77 -23.35
CA THR A 114 1.83 2.66 -23.27
C THR A 114 1.73 2.02 -24.65
N VAL A 115 1.78 0.69 -24.71
CA VAL A 115 1.55 -0.08 -25.94
C VAL A 115 0.41 -1.03 -25.64
N ASP A 116 -0.67 -0.92 -26.41
CA ASP A 116 -1.94 -1.61 -26.15
C ASP A 116 -2.46 -1.35 -24.72
N GLY A 117 -3.30 -2.21 -24.18
CA GLY A 117 -3.79 -2.08 -22.81
C GLY A 117 -4.96 -1.11 -22.65
N GLY A 118 -5.62 -0.75 -23.73
CA GLY A 118 -6.85 0.04 -23.74
C GLY A 118 -8.09 -0.76 -23.27
N VAL A 119 -9.26 -0.13 -23.40
CA VAL A 119 -10.52 -0.69 -22.88
C VAL A 119 -10.90 -2.00 -23.56
N LEU A 120 -10.52 -2.19 -24.82
CA LEU A 120 -10.86 -3.37 -25.63
C LEU A 120 -9.74 -4.39 -25.71
N ASP A 121 -8.56 -4.09 -25.17
CA ASP A 121 -7.40 -4.97 -25.25
C ASP A 121 -7.37 -5.98 -24.10
N ASP A 122 -6.75 -7.12 -24.34
CA ASP A 122 -6.55 -8.18 -23.35
C ASP A 122 -5.11 -8.22 -22.78
N ALA A 123 -4.18 -7.51 -23.40
CA ALA A 123 -2.81 -7.38 -22.95
C ALA A 123 -2.30 -5.96 -23.23
N GLY A 124 -1.27 -5.54 -22.51
CA GLY A 124 -0.64 -4.25 -22.73
C GLY A 124 0.61 -4.09 -21.89
N THR A 125 1.44 -3.13 -22.27
CA THR A 125 2.67 -2.77 -21.54
C THR A 125 2.65 -1.29 -21.21
N VAL A 126 3.23 -0.96 -20.06
CA VAL A 126 3.40 0.42 -19.61
C VAL A 126 4.84 0.61 -19.16
N GLU A 127 5.53 1.52 -19.84
CA GLU A 127 6.87 1.96 -19.50
C GLU A 127 6.78 3.23 -18.66
N PHE A 128 7.49 3.25 -17.52
CA PHE A 128 7.44 4.37 -16.59
C PHE A 128 8.73 4.55 -15.83
N ARG A 129 8.88 5.74 -15.24
CA ARG A 129 9.87 6.05 -14.21
C ARG A 129 9.17 6.37 -12.91
N ALA A 130 9.60 5.72 -11.84
CA ALA A 130 9.16 6.01 -10.49
C ALA A 130 10.32 6.58 -9.68
N ARG A 131 10.12 7.76 -9.11
CA ARG A 131 11.10 8.43 -8.25
C ARG A 131 10.77 8.11 -6.80
N PHE A 132 11.81 7.85 -6.03
CA PHE A 132 11.66 7.55 -4.61
C PHE A 132 12.90 7.98 -3.82
N HIS A 133 12.72 8.22 -2.53
CA HIS A 133 13.79 8.43 -1.58
C HIS A 133 14.02 7.14 -0.80
N SER A 134 15.28 6.77 -0.65
CA SER A 134 15.73 5.67 0.21
C SER A 134 17.00 6.11 0.93
N ALA A 135 17.00 6.06 2.25
CA ALA A 135 18.13 6.49 3.09
C ALA A 135 18.68 7.88 2.68
N ASP A 136 17.79 8.87 2.58
CA ASP A 136 18.09 10.27 2.22
C ASP A 136 18.66 10.49 0.80
N ARG A 137 18.57 9.49 -0.06
CA ARG A 137 18.97 9.58 -1.46
C ARG A 137 17.77 9.46 -2.38
N GLU A 138 17.66 10.37 -3.33
CA GLU A 138 16.73 10.23 -4.43
C GLU A 138 17.25 9.18 -5.42
N SER A 139 16.35 8.31 -5.85
CA SER A 139 16.60 7.25 -6.81
C SER A 139 15.45 7.17 -7.81
N VAL A 140 15.74 6.67 -8.99
CA VAL A 140 14.77 6.48 -10.05
C VAL A 140 14.78 5.00 -10.44
N MET A 141 13.60 4.41 -10.47
CA MET A 141 13.37 3.09 -11.05
C MET A 141 12.75 3.29 -12.44
N HIS A 142 13.35 2.68 -13.45
CA HIS A 142 12.81 2.63 -14.80
C HIS A 142 12.33 1.19 -15.06
N GLU A 143 11.07 1.05 -15.46
CA GLU A 143 10.43 -0.26 -15.58
C GLU A 143 9.49 -0.28 -16.78
N THR A 144 9.48 -1.42 -17.49
CA THR A 144 8.45 -1.76 -18.47
C THR A 144 7.62 -2.91 -17.94
N SER A 145 6.45 -2.59 -17.41
CA SER A 145 5.51 -3.56 -16.84
C SER A 145 4.59 -4.17 -17.90
N ARG A 146 4.32 -5.47 -17.78
CA ARG A 146 3.35 -6.21 -18.59
C ARG A 146 2.07 -6.46 -17.82
N PHE A 147 0.95 -6.25 -18.50
CA PHE A 147 -0.40 -6.40 -17.95
C PHE A 147 -1.23 -7.33 -18.84
N GLN A 148 -2.15 -8.03 -18.22
CA GLN A 148 -3.10 -8.90 -18.91
C GLN A 148 -4.50 -8.72 -18.32
N ARG A 149 -5.53 -8.82 -19.17
CA ARG A 149 -6.91 -8.88 -18.72
C ARG A 149 -7.25 -10.33 -18.34
N ARG A 150 -7.78 -10.49 -17.14
CA ARG A 150 -8.19 -11.78 -16.60
C ARG A 150 -9.56 -11.67 -15.93
N ALA A 151 -10.52 -12.47 -16.38
CA ALA A 151 -11.90 -12.40 -15.90
C ALA A 151 -12.46 -10.95 -15.89
N GLY A 152 -12.20 -10.20 -16.96
CA GLY A 152 -12.64 -8.82 -17.12
C GLY A 152 -11.86 -7.76 -16.34
N ARG A 153 -10.81 -8.14 -15.60
CA ARG A 153 -9.98 -7.24 -14.80
C ARG A 153 -8.53 -7.24 -15.25
N TRP A 154 -7.92 -6.09 -15.30
CA TRP A 154 -6.49 -5.97 -15.50
C TRP A 154 -5.71 -6.50 -14.32
N VAL A 155 -4.64 -7.25 -14.58
CA VAL A 155 -3.67 -7.71 -13.58
C VAL A 155 -2.26 -7.45 -14.08
N TYR A 156 -1.36 -7.10 -13.18
CA TYR A 156 0.07 -7.01 -13.42
C TYR A 156 0.65 -8.43 -13.55
N VAL A 157 1.46 -8.66 -14.55
CA VAL A 157 2.10 -9.97 -14.80
C VAL A 157 3.53 -9.98 -14.27
N ASP A 158 4.38 -9.19 -14.88
CA ASP A 158 5.81 -9.07 -14.58
C ASP A 158 6.37 -7.80 -15.23
N ALA A 159 7.67 -7.56 -15.07
CA ALA A 159 8.35 -6.41 -15.65
C ALA A 159 9.77 -6.71 -16.06
N ASP A 160 10.28 -5.88 -16.97
CA ASP A 160 11.71 -5.67 -17.20
C ASP A 160 12.11 -4.39 -16.48
N ILE A 161 13.19 -4.46 -15.67
CA ILE A 161 13.73 -3.35 -14.89
C ILE A 161 15.11 -3.03 -15.45
N ASP A 162 15.34 -1.77 -15.83
CA ASP A 162 16.60 -1.24 -16.36
C ASP A 162 17.45 -0.58 -15.28
#